data_c18f08d83a386fa912d056fed9fbbd7b
#
_entry.id   c18f08d83a386fa912d056fed9fbbd7b
#
_cell.length_a   1.000
_cell.length_b   1.000
_cell.length_c   1.000
_cell.angle_alpha   90.00
_cell.angle_beta   90.00
_cell.angle_gamma   90.00
#
_symmetry.space_group_name_H-M   'P 1'
#
loop_
_entity.id
_entity.type
_entity.pdbx_description
1 polymer ?
#
loop_
_entity_poly.entity_id
_entity_poly.type
_entity_poly.pdbx_seq_one_letter_code
_entity_poly.pdbx_strand_id
1 'polypeptide(L)'
;EEEDPLLSVRPEADGVSVGVMGAVQVEVLQGILAARFGDVVRMCPPHVLYKETIAAPVVGIGHYEPLRHYAEVWLKLEPGAPGSGISFAADCPPNSLDENWQRLIRTHVFERAHPGVLTGSPLCDVRIRLIAGRAHLKHTEGGDFREATCRAIRNALMQAENVLLEPVVRFELAMPNEALARVTGELLRIGAQLDASETDGGETTLTGRCTAAMFWDYPTRFAASTHVHGRIATRF
;
A
#
# COMPACT_ATOMS: atom_id res chain seq x y z
N GLU A 1 10.63 15.65 6.56
CA GLU A 1 11.50 14.51 6.17
C GLU A 1 12.94 14.69 6.61
N GLU A 2 13.51 15.91 6.57
CA GLU A 2 14.90 16.16 7.02
C GLU A 2 15.08 15.91 8.53
N GLU A 3 14.06 16.20 9.35
CA GLU A 3 14.10 16.04 10.80
C GLU A 3 13.56 14.69 11.28
N ASP A 4 12.67 14.07 10.52
CA ASP A 4 12.15 12.73 10.77
C ASP A 4 12.02 11.97 9.43
N PRO A 5 13.01 11.13 9.10
CA PRO A 5 13.01 10.34 7.86
C PRO A 5 11.89 9.30 7.77
N LEU A 6 11.21 8.99 8.88
CA LEU A 6 10.08 8.07 8.90
C LEU A 6 8.77 8.73 8.46
N LEU A 7 8.73 10.06 8.40
CA LEU A 7 7.58 10.79 7.87
C LEU A 7 7.58 10.74 6.35
N SER A 8 6.57 10.11 5.77
CA SER A 8 6.31 10.16 4.33
C SER A 8 5.44 11.36 4.02
N VAL A 9 6.05 12.43 3.51
CA VAL A 9 5.34 13.68 3.18
C VAL A 9 4.98 13.70 1.70
N ARG A 10 3.71 13.97 1.38
CA ARG A 10 3.20 14.06 0.00
C ARG A 10 2.42 15.35 -0.18
N PRO A 11 2.80 16.19 -1.15
CA PRO A 11 1.99 17.34 -1.52
C PRO A 11 0.69 16.87 -2.20
N GLU A 12 -0.42 17.51 -1.85
CA GLU A 12 -1.74 17.30 -2.46
C GLU A 12 -2.29 18.64 -2.96
N ALA A 13 -3.39 18.60 -3.72
CA ALA A 13 -3.95 19.80 -4.32
C ALA A 13 -4.37 20.86 -3.27
N ASP A 14 -4.89 20.40 -2.13
CA ASP A 14 -5.44 21.26 -1.08
C ASP A 14 -4.60 21.25 0.23
N GLY A 15 -3.37 20.73 0.16
CA GLY A 15 -2.53 20.67 1.36
C GLY A 15 -1.36 19.69 1.27
N VAL A 16 -1.06 19.08 2.41
CA VAL A 16 0.02 18.11 2.54
C VAL A 16 -0.49 16.92 3.33
N SER A 17 -0.34 15.71 2.79
CA SER A 17 -0.56 14.49 3.55
C SER A 17 0.74 13.97 4.16
N VAL A 18 0.66 13.46 5.38
CA VAL A 18 1.82 12.95 6.12
C VAL A 18 1.52 11.54 6.59
N GLY A 19 2.37 10.59 6.19
CA GLY A 19 2.32 9.23 6.71
C GLY A 19 2.83 9.19 8.15
N VAL A 20 2.01 8.68 9.08
CA VAL A 20 2.34 8.55 10.50
C VAL A 20 2.09 7.13 10.98
N MET A 21 2.82 6.68 11.99
CA MET A 21 2.78 5.31 12.51
C MET A 21 1.82 5.14 13.70
N GLY A 22 1.28 6.23 14.26
CA GLY A 22 0.38 6.16 15.41
C GLY A 22 -0.02 7.53 15.96
N ALA A 23 -0.96 7.53 16.91
CA ALA A 23 -1.55 8.73 17.50
C ALA A 23 -0.51 9.64 18.16
N VAL A 24 0.46 9.07 18.87
CA VAL A 24 1.53 9.82 19.57
C VAL A 24 2.35 10.66 18.60
N GLN A 25 2.65 10.12 17.41
CA GLN A 25 3.41 10.88 16.41
C GLN A 25 2.61 12.07 15.86
N VAL A 26 1.28 11.94 15.77
CA VAL A 26 0.39 13.06 15.40
C VAL A 26 0.43 14.15 16.46
N GLU A 27 0.36 13.82 17.75
CA GLU A 27 0.40 14.79 18.84
C GLU A 27 1.75 15.54 18.86
N VAL A 28 2.86 14.82 18.71
CA VAL A 28 4.20 15.42 18.60
C VAL A 28 4.29 16.35 17.40
N LEU A 29 3.81 15.92 16.23
CA LEU A 29 3.81 16.74 15.02
C LEU A 29 2.95 17.99 15.18
N GLN A 30 1.77 17.88 15.81
CA GLN A 30 0.92 19.03 16.14
C GLN A 30 1.64 20.02 17.04
N GLY A 31 2.31 19.55 18.08
CA GLY A 31 3.09 20.39 18.99
C GLY A 31 4.23 21.14 18.28
N ILE A 32 4.97 20.46 17.39
CA ILE A 32 6.04 21.08 16.59
C ILE A 32 5.48 22.13 15.65
N LEU A 33 4.39 21.83 14.94
CA LEU A 33 3.75 22.77 14.00
C LEU A 33 3.19 23.99 14.71
N ALA A 34 2.51 23.80 15.84
CA ALA A 34 1.99 24.90 16.66
C ALA A 34 3.12 25.81 17.20
N ALA A 35 4.22 25.22 17.65
CA ALA A 35 5.37 25.99 18.16
C ALA A 35 6.08 26.81 17.07
N ARG A 36 6.12 26.30 15.82
CA ARG A 36 6.83 26.96 14.71
C ARG A 36 5.94 27.92 13.91
N PHE A 37 4.68 27.57 13.69
CA PHE A 37 3.78 28.27 12.77
C PHE A 37 2.52 28.83 13.44
N GLY A 38 2.34 28.61 14.75
CA GLY A 38 1.13 28.98 15.47
C GLY A 38 -0.08 28.12 15.02
N ASP A 39 -1.30 28.58 15.33
CA ASP A 39 -2.54 27.85 15.05
C ASP A 39 -2.99 27.91 13.56
N VAL A 40 -2.07 28.19 12.65
CA VAL A 40 -2.38 28.34 11.20
C VAL A 40 -2.58 26.99 10.53
N VAL A 41 -2.00 25.90 11.07
CA VAL A 41 -2.07 24.57 10.46
C VAL A 41 -3.25 23.79 11.01
N ARG A 42 -4.21 23.45 10.14
CA ARG A 42 -5.33 22.57 10.48
C ARG A 42 -4.97 21.13 10.12
N MET A 43 -5.03 20.23 11.10
CA MET A 43 -4.87 18.79 10.85
C MET A 43 -6.24 18.13 10.67
N CYS A 44 -6.35 17.30 9.62
CA CYS A 44 -7.51 16.45 9.39
C CYS A 44 -7.38 15.14 10.16
N PRO A 45 -8.50 14.46 10.48
CA PRO A 45 -8.43 13.13 11.07
C PRO A 45 -7.60 12.17 10.22
N PRO A 46 -6.76 11.33 10.84
CA PRO A 46 -5.97 10.33 10.10
C PRO A 46 -6.88 9.26 9.49
N HIS A 47 -6.43 8.70 8.38
CA HIS A 47 -7.07 7.58 7.73
C HIS A 47 -6.06 6.49 7.37
N VAL A 48 -6.52 5.26 7.32
CA VAL A 48 -5.68 4.11 6.97
C VAL A 48 -5.38 4.13 5.47
N LEU A 49 -4.11 3.90 5.11
CA LEU A 49 -3.70 3.77 3.72
C LEU A 49 -3.91 2.33 3.26
N TYR A 50 -5.04 2.09 2.59
CA TYR A 50 -5.32 0.80 1.97
C TYR A 50 -4.55 0.62 0.65
N LYS A 51 -4.42 -0.63 0.23
CA LYS A 51 -4.01 -1.05 -1.11
C LYS A 51 -5.02 -2.03 -1.67
N GLU A 52 -4.96 -2.28 -2.97
CA GLU A 52 -5.81 -3.27 -3.62
C GLU A 52 -4.97 -4.30 -4.36
N THR A 53 -5.46 -5.54 -4.42
CA THR A 53 -4.88 -6.62 -5.21
C THR A 53 -6.00 -7.48 -5.80
N ILE A 54 -5.65 -8.59 -6.44
CA ILE A 54 -6.60 -9.54 -7.04
C ILE A 54 -6.40 -10.92 -6.42
N ALA A 55 -7.48 -11.69 -6.27
CA ALA A 55 -7.44 -13.03 -5.70
C ALA A 55 -7.13 -14.12 -6.74
N ALA A 56 -7.46 -13.90 -8.01
CA ALA A 56 -7.31 -14.88 -9.08
C ALA A 56 -6.78 -14.24 -10.38
N PRO A 57 -6.15 -15.02 -11.26
CA PRO A 57 -5.69 -14.52 -12.55
C PRO A 57 -6.85 -14.02 -13.42
N VAL A 58 -6.62 -12.92 -14.13
CA VAL A 58 -7.59 -12.29 -15.03
C VAL A 58 -6.88 -11.74 -16.27
N VAL A 59 -7.59 -11.67 -17.40
CA VAL A 59 -7.09 -11.06 -18.62
C VAL A 59 -7.86 -9.78 -18.89
N GLY A 60 -7.13 -8.69 -19.12
CA GLY A 60 -7.68 -7.43 -19.54
C GLY A 60 -7.22 -7.03 -20.93
N ILE A 61 -8.12 -6.43 -21.67
CA ILE A 61 -7.90 -5.95 -23.04
C ILE A 61 -8.03 -4.45 -23.06
N GLY A 62 -7.01 -3.78 -23.55
CA GLY A 62 -7.01 -2.35 -23.81
C GLY A 62 -6.96 -2.09 -25.30
N HIS A 63 -7.97 -1.44 -25.80
CA HIS A 63 -8.07 -1.01 -27.19
C HIS A 63 -8.17 0.51 -27.26
N TYR A 64 -7.34 1.13 -28.10
CA TYR A 64 -7.32 2.57 -28.32
C TYR A 64 -7.27 2.85 -29.82
N GLU A 65 -8.36 3.34 -30.38
CA GLU A 65 -8.53 3.57 -31.83
C GLU A 65 -9.35 4.85 -32.12
N PRO A 66 -8.91 6.02 -31.68
CA PRO A 66 -9.45 7.27 -32.20
C PRO A 66 -8.91 7.53 -33.62
N LEU A 67 -9.45 8.53 -34.31
CA LEU A 67 -9.08 8.86 -35.67
C LEU A 67 -7.55 8.98 -35.85
N ARG A 68 -6.98 8.14 -36.73
CA ARG A 68 -5.54 8.03 -37.05
C ARG A 68 -4.64 7.54 -35.89
N HIS A 69 -5.21 6.87 -34.92
CA HIS A 69 -4.49 6.21 -33.82
C HIS A 69 -4.92 4.75 -33.71
N TYR A 70 -4.02 3.87 -33.30
CA TYR A 70 -4.34 2.47 -33.06
C TYR A 70 -3.35 1.83 -32.11
N ALA A 71 -3.83 1.25 -31.02
CA ALA A 71 -3.06 0.33 -30.19
C ALA A 71 -3.98 -0.69 -29.52
N GLU A 72 -3.53 -1.94 -29.44
CA GLU A 72 -4.21 -3.00 -28.72
C GLU A 72 -3.22 -3.71 -27.80
N VAL A 73 -3.59 -3.92 -26.53
CA VAL A 73 -2.75 -4.54 -25.50
C VAL A 73 -3.58 -5.54 -24.72
N TRP A 74 -3.08 -6.77 -24.61
CA TRP A 74 -3.66 -7.82 -23.79
C TRP A 74 -2.73 -8.12 -22.63
N LEU A 75 -3.22 -7.90 -21.42
CA LEU A 75 -2.49 -8.11 -20.18
C LEU A 75 -3.15 -9.22 -19.36
N LYS A 76 -2.35 -10.19 -18.93
CA LYS A 76 -2.75 -11.14 -17.91
C LYS A 76 -2.23 -10.62 -16.57
N LEU A 77 -3.12 -10.38 -15.63
CA LEU A 77 -2.81 -10.04 -14.26
C LEU A 77 -2.90 -11.30 -13.41
N GLU A 78 -1.89 -11.55 -12.59
CA GLU A 78 -1.82 -12.70 -11.68
C GLU A 78 -1.50 -12.20 -10.27
N PRO A 79 -2.11 -12.81 -9.21
CA PRO A 79 -1.74 -12.47 -7.83
C PRO A 79 -0.25 -12.67 -7.60
N GLY A 80 0.39 -11.68 -6.97
CA GLY A 80 1.77 -11.75 -6.50
C GLY A 80 1.86 -12.17 -5.03
N ALA A 81 3.08 -12.44 -4.56
CA ALA A 81 3.30 -12.66 -3.14
C ALA A 81 3.06 -11.37 -2.34
N PRO A 82 2.61 -11.44 -1.09
CA PRO A 82 2.46 -10.26 -0.24
C PRO A 82 3.75 -9.45 -0.17
N GLY A 83 3.66 -8.14 -0.42
CA GLY A 83 4.80 -7.22 -0.43
C GLY A 83 5.66 -7.25 -1.69
N SER A 84 5.28 -8.02 -2.73
CA SER A 84 6.04 -8.09 -3.99
C SER A 84 5.87 -6.87 -4.89
N GLY A 85 4.87 -6.01 -4.62
CA GLY A 85 4.57 -4.87 -5.46
C GLY A 85 4.05 -5.27 -6.84
N ILE A 86 4.32 -4.44 -7.85
CA ILE A 86 3.98 -4.74 -9.24
C ILE A 86 5.22 -5.27 -9.95
N SER A 87 5.07 -6.39 -10.65
CA SER A 87 6.09 -6.94 -11.54
C SER A 87 5.55 -7.06 -12.97
N PHE A 88 6.45 -7.04 -13.96
CA PHE A 88 6.09 -7.13 -15.37
C PHE A 88 6.92 -8.19 -16.09
N ALA A 89 6.27 -8.96 -16.97
CA ALA A 89 6.92 -9.86 -17.91
C ALA A 89 6.26 -9.72 -19.31
N ALA A 90 7.06 -9.89 -20.36
CA ALA A 90 6.57 -9.92 -21.72
C ALA A 90 6.64 -11.35 -22.27
N ASP A 91 5.50 -11.95 -22.50
CA ASP A 91 5.36 -13.28 -23.11
C ASP A 91 4.85 -13.19 -24.56
N CYS A 92 4.66 -11.96 -25.06
CA CYS A 92 4.25 -11.70 -26.43
C CYS A 92 5.43 -11.96 -27.38
N PRO A 93 5.27 -12.79 -28.41
CA PRO A 93 6.30 -13.03 -29.40
C PRO A 93 6.67 -11.74 -30.17
N PRO A 94 7.97 -11.48 -30.49
CA PRO A 94 8.39 -10.28 -31.21
C PRO A 94 7.77 -10.12 -32.61
N ASN A 95 7.39 -11.20 -33.24
CA ASN A 95 6.70 -11.18 -34.53
C ASN A 95 5.22 -10.78 -34.42
N SER A 96 4.63 -10.82 -33.23
CA SER A 96 3.26 -10.36 -32.94
C SER A 96 3.25 -8.88 -32.56
N LEU A 97 4.22 -8.45 -31.76
CA LEU A 97 4.41 -7.05 -31.37
C LEU A 97 5.93 -6.77 -31.22
N ASP A 98 6.43 -5.77 -31.91
CA ASP A 98 7.85 -5.38 -31.87
C ASP A 98 8.31 -5.12 -30.42
N GLU A 99 9.54 -5.51 -30.10
CA GLU A 99 10.12 -5.38 -28.78
C GLU A 99 10.18 -3.94 -28.24
N ASN A 100 10.29 -2.94 -29.13
CA ASN A 100 10.28 -1.54 -28.68
C ASN A 100 8.92 -1.17 -28.12
N TRP A 101 7.83 -1.65 -28.74
CA TRP A 101 6.48 -1.47 -28.19
C TRP A 101 6.28 -2.22 -26.89
N GLN A 102 6.83 -3.45 -26.77
CA GLN A 102 6.77 -4.22 -25.52
C GLN A 102 7.51 -3.50 -24.38
N ARG A 103 8.68 -2.90 -24.65
CA ARG A 103 9.42 -2.07 -23.67
C ARG A 103 8.65 -0.81 -23.30
N LEU A 104 7.98 -0.18 -24.23
CA LEU A 104 7.16 0.99 -23.99
C LEU A 104 5.94 0.66 -23.12
N ILE A 105 5.26 -0.45 -23.38
CA ILE A 105 4.17 -0.96 -22.55
C ILE A 105 4.67 -1.19 -21.10
N ARG A 106 5.85 -1.81 -20.93
CA ARG A 106 6.48 -1.95 -19.61
C ARG A 106 6.66 -0.60 -18.91
N THR A 107 7.16 0.40 -19.63
CA THR A 107 7.30 1.76 -19.09
C THR A 107 5.97 2.30 -18.59
N HIS A 108 4.90 2.15 -19.35
CA HIS A 108 3.57 2.64 -18.98
C HIS A 108 2.94 1.89 -17.80
N VAL A 109 3.32 0.63 -17.57
CA VAL A 109 2.94 -0.11 -16.35
C VAL A 109 3.55 0.51 -15.10
N PHE A 110 4.78 1.04 -15.17
CA PHE A 110 5.51 1.57 -14.01
C PHE A 110 5.49 3.09 -13.88
N GLU A 111 5.04 3.84 -14.89
CA GLU A 111 5.10 5.32 -14.86
C GLU A 111 4.18 5.97 -13.83
N ARG A 112 3.17 5.23 -13.36
CA ARG A 112 2.21 5.72 -12.36
C ARG A 112 1.61 4.58 -11.53
N ALA A 113 1.10 4.92 -10.34
CA ALA A 113 0.27 4.01 -9.58
C ALA A 113 -1.08 3.78 -10.31
N HIS A 114 -1.51 2.51 -10.38
CA HIS A 114 -2.81 2.16 -10.95
C HIS A 114 -3.85 2.13 -9.83
N PRO A 115 -4.93 2.92 -9.92
CA PRO A 115 -5.99 2.87 -8.93
C PRO A 115 -6.79 1.56 -9.05
N GLY A 116 -7.04 0.93 -7.92
CA GLY A 116 -7.96 -0.20 -7.83
C GLY A 116 -9.41 0.20 -8.11
N VAL A 117 -10.33 -0.74 -8.02
CA VAL A 117 -11.75 -0.54 -8.38
C VAL A 117 -12.68 -0.56 -7.18
N LEU A 118 -12.19 -0.96 -6.00
CA LEU A 118 -12.99 -0.99 -4.77
C LEU A 118 -13.05 0.38 -4.10
N THR A 119 -11.88 0.98 -3.87
CA THR A 119 -11.72 2.24 -3.14
C THR A 119 -10.91 3.28 -3.91
N GLY A 120 -10.30 2.88 -5.02
CA GLY A 120 -9.31 3.70 -5.73
C GLY A 120 -7.91 3.66 -5.11
N SER A 121 -7.71 2.83 -4.09
CA SER A 121 -6.39 2.64 -3.48
C SER A 121 -5.40 2.04 -4.48
N PRO A 122 -4.09 2.28 -4.33
CA PRO A 122 -3.10 1.79 -5.28
C PRO A 122 -3.10 0.27 -5.39
N LEU A 123 -3.06 -0.24 -6.63
CA LEU A 123 -2.86 -1.65 -6.93
C LEU A 123 -1.46 -2.08 -6.49
N CYS A 124 -1.36 -3.23 -5.85
CA CYS A 124 -0.09 -3.85 -5.46
C CYS A 124 -0.15 -5.38 -5.51
N ASP A 125 1.01 -6.01 -5.37
CA ASP A 125 1.16 -7.46 -5.30
C ASP A 125 0.51 -8.18 -6.49
N VAL A 126 0.78 -7.66 -7.70
CA VAL A 126 0.28 -8.18 -8.97
C VAL A 126 1.41 -8.36 -9.96
N ARG A 127 1.47 -9.54 -10.58
CA ARG A 127 2.30 -9.80 -11.75
C ARG A 127 1.49 -9.49 -13.00
N ILE A 128 1.98 -8.54 -13.81
CA ILE A 128 1.38 -8.15 -15.09
C ILE A 128 2.18 -8.80 -16.21
N ARG A 129 1.54 -9.57 -17.06
CA ARG A 129 2.16 -10.24 -18.21
C ARG A 129 1.53 -9.74 -19.50
N LEU A 130 2.36 -9.21 -20.38
CA LEU A 130 1.95 -8.87 -21.76
C LEU A 130 1.86 -10.17 -22.56
N ILE A 131 0.64 -10.58 -22.91
CA ILE A 131 0.39 -11.83 -23.64
C ILE A 131 0.16 -11.63 -25.14
N ALA A 132 -0.36 -10.47 -25.54
CA ALA A 132 -0.53 -10.09 -26.94
C ALA A 132 -0.62 -8.57 -27.08
N GLY A 133 -0.39 -8.08 -28.29
CA GLY A 133 -0.58 -6.69 -28.63
C GLY A 133 -0.55 -6.48 -30.14
N ARG A 134 -1.10 -5.35 -30.59
CA ARG A 134 -1.10 -4.97 -32.00
C ARG A 134 -0.79 -3.51 -32.17
N ALA A 135 0.01 -3.21 -33.18
CA ALA A 135 0.31 -1.89 -33.69
C ALA A 135 -0.12 -1.76 -35.15
N HIS A 136 -0.41 -0.56 -35.58
CA HIS A 136 -0.63 -0.26 -37.00
C HIS A 136 0.52 0.57 -37.54
N LEU A 137 1.14 0.16 -38.65
CA LEU A 137 2.35 0.77 -39.21
C LEU A 137 2.28 2.29 -39.43
N LYS A 138 1.10 2.84 -39.73
CA LYS A 138 0.90 4.26 -40.05
C LYS A 138 0.15 5.04 -38.95
N HIS A 139 -0.43 4.35 -37.97
CA HIS A 139 -1.37 4.97 -37.04
C HIS A 139 -1.05 4.67 -35.58
N THR A 140 0.07 4.02 -35.28
CA THR A 140 0.48 3.80 -33.90
C THR A 140 1.57 4.77 -33.48
N GLU A 141 1.29 5.53 -32.44
CA GLU A 141 2.23 6.40 -31.74
C GLU A 141 2.45 5.90 -30.30
N GLY A 142 3.55 6.37 -29.67
CA GLY A 142 3.89 5.93 -28.30
C GLY A 142 2.81 6.19 -27.26
N GLY A 143 2.10 7.31 -27.38
CA GLY A 143 0.99 7.68 -26.52
C GLY A 143 -0.20 6.73 -26.59
N ASP A 144 -0.42 6.06 -27.73
CA ASP A 144 -1.52 5.13 -27.93
C ASP A 144 -1.37 3.89 -27.04
N PHE A 145 -0.13 3.41 -26.89
CA PHE A 145 0.16 2.30 -25.98
C PHE A 145 0.02 2.69 -24.51
N ARG A 146 0.22 3.96 -24.14
CA ARG A 146 -0.09 4.43 -22.79
C ARG A 146 -1.57 4.23 -22.48
N GLU A 147 -2.44 4.72 -23.36
CA GLU A 147 -3.89 4.61 -23.21
C GLU A 147 -4.34 3.15 -23.23
N ALA A 148 -3.87 2.36 -24.21
CA ALA A 148 -4.22 0.95 -24.31
C ALA A 148 -3.77 0.15 -23.07
N THR A 149 -2.56 0.38 -22.55
CA THR A 149 -2.05 -0.27 -21.33
C THR A 149 -2.93 0.06 -20.13
N CYS A 150 -3.24 1.33 -19.91
CA CYS A 150 -4.09 1.75 -18.80
C CYS A 150 -5.50 1.17 -18.90
N ARG A 151 -6.07 1.13 -20.11
CA ARG A 151 -7.37 0.50 -20.37
C ARG A 151 -7.34 -1.01 -20.11
N ALA A 152 -6.26 -1.70 -20.52
CA ALA A 152 -6.09 -3.13 -20.28
C ALA A 152 -6.07 -3.45 -18.79
N ILE A 153 -5.29 -2.72 -18.00
CA ILE A 153 -5.24 -2.88 -16.53
C ILE A 153 -6.62 -2.60 -15.94
N ARG A 154 -7.26 -1.49 -16.30
CA ARG A 154 -8.60 -1.14 -15.79
C ARG A 154 -9.64 -2.19 -16.17
N ASN A 155 -9.62 -2.68 -17.41
CA ASN A 155 -10.53 -3.72 -17.89
C ASN A 155 -10.33 -5.04 -17.12
N ALA A 156 -9.08 -5.44 -16.85
CA ALA A 156 -8.80 -6.60 -16.01
C ALA A 156 -9.38 -6.43 -14.60
N LEU A 157 -9.10 -5.31 -13.94
CA LEU A 157 -9.58 -5.05 -12.57
C LEU A 157 -11.11 -5.02 -12.46
N MET A 158 -11.81 -4.55 -13.48
CA MET A 158 -13.28 -4.56 -13.52
C MET A 158 -13.89 -5.97 -13.60
N GLN A 159 -13.12 -6.96 -14.02
CA GLN A 159 -13.54 -8.36 -14.14
C GLN A 159 -12.96 -9.24 -13.01
N ALA A 160 -11.94 -8.74 -12.29
CA ALA A 160 -11.23 -9.50 -11.27
C ALA A 160 -12.04 -9.64 -9.97
N GLU A 161 -11.73 -10.68 -9.21
CA GLU A 161 -12.04 -10.75 -7.80
C GLU A 161 -11.03 -9.87 -7.05
N ASN A 162 -11.43 -8.62 -6.77
CA ASN A 162 -10.56 -7.64 -6.13
C ASN A 162 -10.57 -7.80 -4.61
N VAL A 163 -9.40 -7.58 -3.99
CA VAL A 163 -9.18 -7.69 -2.54
C VAL A 163 -8.63 -6.39 -2.01
N LEU A 164 -9.25 -5.87 -0.96
CA LEU A 164 -8.74 -4.71 -0.22
C LEU A 164 -7.70 -5.18 0.80
N LEU A 165 -6.53 -4.56 0.80
CA LEU A 165 -5.45 -4.84 1.73
C LEU A 165 -5.32 -3.71 2.75
N GLU A 166 -5.25 -4.09 4.01
CA GLU A 166 -5.00 -3.21 5.14
C GLU A 166 -3.56 -3.36 5.63
N PRO A 167 -2.85 -2.27 6.00
CA PRO A 167 -1.52 -2.38 6.57
C PRO A 167 -1.55 -3.09 7.93
N VAL A 168 -0.57 -3.95 8.16
CA VAL A 168 -0.40 -4.69 9.41
C VAL A 168 0.84 -4.18 10.13
N VAL A 169 0.67 -3.81 11.40
CA VAL A 169 1.74 -3.41 12.31
C VAL A 169 2.25 -4.67 13.02
N ARG A 170 3.55 -4.92 12.98
CA ARG A 170 4.23 -5.82 13.89
C ARG A 170 4.64 -5.05 15.13
N PHE A 171 4.41 -5.60 16.30
CA PHE A 171 4.75 -4.97 17.56
C PHE A 171 5.62 -5.88 18.43
N GLU A 172 6.43 -5.24 19.25
CA GLU A 172 7.16 -5.82 20.36
C GLU A 172 6.89 -4.98 21.59
N LEU A 173 6.34 -5.61 22.63
CA LEU A 173 5.92 -4.99 23.88
C LEU A 173 6.70 -5.61 25.03
N ALA A 174 7.56 -4.83 25.68
CA ALA A 174 8.21 -5.23 26.92
C ALA A 174 7.50 -4.61 28.12
N MET A 175 7.16 -5.42 29.13
CA MET A 175 6.33 -5.00 30.26
C MET A 175 6.62 -5.80 31.52
N PRO A 176 6.31 -5.25 32.71
CA PRO A 176 6.32 -6.04 33.96
C PRO A 176 5.39 -7.25 33.87
N ASN A 177 5.82 -8.39 34.43
CA ASN A 177 5.06 -9.64 34.39
C ASN A 177 3.60 -9.52 34.87
N GLU A 178 3.37 -8.61 35.81
CA GLU A 178 2.03 -8.34 36.38
C GLU A 178 1.05 -7.77 35.32
N ALA A 179 1.55 -7.07 34.31
CA ALA A 179 0.75 -6.47 33.27
C ALA A 179 0.39 -7.47 32.14
N LEU A 180 1.09 -8.60 32.03
CA LEU A 180 0.97 -9.54 30.92
C LEU A 180 -0.47 -9.99 30.65
N ALA A 181 -1.17 -10.46 31.66
CA ALA A 181 -2.53 -10.98 31.49
C ALA A 181 -3.51 -9.90 30.98
N ARG A 182 -3.38 -8.67 31.48
CA ARG A 182 -4.20 -7.54 31.07
C ARG A 182 -3.89 -7.12 29.64
N VAL A 183 -2.61 -6.93 29.31
CA VAL A 183 -2.13 -6.54 28.00
C VAL A 183 -2.51 -7.57 26.95
N THR A 184 -2.33 -8.87 27.24
CA THR A 184 -2.76 -9.97 26.37
C THR A 184 -4.26 -9.92 26.10
N GLY A 185 -5.09 -9.74 27.15
CA GLY A 185 -6.53 -9.62 26.99
C GLY A 185 -6.97 -8.40 26.18
N GLU A 186 -6.26 -7.28 26.26
CA GLU A 186 -6.51 -6.08 25.49
C GLU A 186 -6.14 -6.27 24.01
N LEU A 187 -4.99 -6.92 23.73
CA LEU A 187 -4.54 -7.22 22.37
C LEU A 187 -5.49 -8.19 21.66
N LEU A 188 -5.93 -9.24 22.32
CA LEU A 188 -6.89 -10.19 21.76
C LEU A 188 -8.23 -9.52 21.44
N ARG A 189 -8.68 -8.56 22.27
CA ARG A 189 -9.93 -7.81 22.00
C ARG A 189 -9.86 -6.92 20.77
N ILE A 190 -8.68 -6.41 20.42
CA ILE A 190 -8.48 -5.63 19.18
C ILE A 190 -8.11 -6.53 17.97
N GLY A 191 -8.19 -7.86 18.12
CA GLY A 191 -7.93 -8.80 17.04
C GLY A 191 -6.45 -9.01 16.72
N ALA A 192 -5.55 -8.68 17.66
CA ALA A 192 -4.12 -8.93 17.47
C ALA A 192 -3.81 -10.43 17.44
N GLN A 193 -2.88 -10.81 16.59
CA GLN A 193 -2.31 -12.14 16.56
C GLN A 193 -0.97 -12.11 17.32
N LEU A 194 -0.87 -12.96 18.34
CA LEU A 194 0.33 -13.06 19.17
C LEU A 194 1.25 -14.14 18.61
N ASP A 195 2.52 -13.81 18.41
CA ASP A 195 3.51 -14.71 17.82
C ASP A 195 4.35 -15.42 18.89
N ALA A 196 4.90 -14.67 19.88
CA ALA A 196 5.73 -15.21 20.96
C ALA A 196 5.61 -14.38 22.25
N SER A 197 5.93 -15.04 23.37
CA SER A 197 6.06 -14.40 24.68
C SER A 197 7.31 -14.95 25.37
N GLU A 198 8.23 -14.08 25.74
CA GLU A 198 9.50 -14.41 26.41
C GLU A 198 9.54 -13.68 27.74
N THR A 199 9.85 -14.40 28.81
CA THR A 199 9.99 -13.82 30.15
C THR A 199 11.41 -13.96 30.63
N ASP A 200 12.00 -12.83 31.03
CA ASP A 200 13.33 -12.76 31.64
C ASP A 200 13.23 -11.94 32.94
N GLY A 201 13.50 -12.61 34.05
CA GLY A 201 13.43 -11.99 35.38
C GLY A 201 12.01 -11.46 35.70
N GLY A 202 11.90 -10.14 35.84
CA GLY A 202 10.65 -9.44 36.17
C GLY A 202 9.91 -8.84 34.97
N GLU A 203 10.45 -8.99 33.75
CA GLU A 203 9.92 -8.40 32.51
C GLU A 203 9.49 -9.49 31.54
N THR A 204 8.38 -9.26 30.83
CA THR A 204 7.95 -10.12 29.71
C THR A 204 7.94 -9.30 28.42
N THR A 205 8.53 -9.86 27.36
CA THR A 205 8.44 -9.35 26.00
C THR A 205 7.42 -10.14 25.21
N LEU A 206 6.42 -9.47 24.67
CA LEU A 206 5.35 -10.03 23.86
C LEU A 206 5.46 -9.51 22.43
N THR A 207 5.50 -10.42 21.45
CA THR A 207 5.54 -10.06 20.02
C THR A 207 4.26 -10.48 19.33
N GLY A 208 3.88 -9.73 18.29
CA GLY A 208 2.68 -10.04 17.52
C GLY A 208 2.43 -9.05 16.40
N ARG A 209 1.24 -9.18 15.82
CA ARG A 209 0.79 -8.33 14.72
C ARG A 209 -0.68 -7.97 14.87
N CYS A 210 -1.03 -6.76 14.40
CA CYS A 210 -2.39 -6.26 14.39
C CYS A 210 -2.61 -5.35 13.18
N THR A 211 -3.85 -5.18 12.74
CA THR A 211 -4.14 -4.20 11.70
C THR A 211 -3.87 -2.78 12.20
N ALA A 212 -3.41 -1.91 11.31
CA ALA A 212 -3.03 -0.53 11.68
C ALA A 212 -4.22 0.24 12.27
N ALA A 213 -5.43 0.05 11.73
CA ALA A 213 -6.64 0.68 12.25
C ALA A 213 -6.91 0.34 13.71
N MET A 214 -6.81 -0.95 14.06
CA MET A 214 -7.10 -1.43 15.42
C MET A 214 -5.98 -1.13 16.41
N PHE A 215 -4.74 -0.97 15.91
CA PHE A 215 -3.57 -0.69 16.73
C PHE A 215 -3.33 0.81 16.97
N TRP A 216 -4.06 1.68 16.25
CA TRP A 216 -3.84 3.14 16.24
C TRP A 216 -3.72 3.77 17.63
N ASP A 217 -4.69 3.51 18.52
CA ASP A 217 -4.73 4.06 19.89
C ASP A 217 -4.02 3.17 20.92
N TYR A 218 -3.55 2.01 20.50
CA TYR A 218 -3.04 1.01 21.44
C TYR A 218 -1.79 1.46 22.20
N PRO A 219 -0.82 2.19 21.62
CA PRO A 219 0.34 2.71 22.35
C PRO A 219 -0.04 3.51 23.59
N THR A 220 -1.04 4.39 23.51
CA THR A 220 -1.53 5.19 24.64
C THR A 220 -2.18 4.30 25.71
N ARG A 221 -2.97 3.32 25.29
CA ARG A 221 -3.60 2.35 26.21
C ARG A 221 -2.58 1.45 26.89
N PHE A 222 -1.56 1.00 26.16
CA PHE A 222 -0.47 0.20 26.68
C PHE A 222 0.34 0.96 27.75
N ALA A 223 0.67 2.23 27.52
CA ALA A 223 1.35 3.07 28.50
C ALA A 223 0.52 3.20 29.79
N ALA A 224 -0.80 3.39 29.67
CA ALA A 224 -1.70 3.42 30.83
C ALA A 224 -1.79 2.07 31.55
N SER A 225 -1.81 0.96 30.81
CA SER A 225 -1.91 -0.40 31.35
C SER A 225 -0.64 -0.86 32.07
N THR A 226 0.51 -0.31 31.72
CA THR A 226 1.82 -0.62 32.31
C THR A 226 2.31 0.44 33.31
N HIS A 227 1.48 1.43 33.64
CA HIS A 227 1.87 2.58 34.46
C HIS A 227 3.16 3.27 33.96
N VAL A 228 3.31 3.38 32.63
CA VAL A 228 4.47 3.97 31.93
C VAL A 228 5.78 3.16 32.09
N HIS A 229 5.72 1.95 32.64
CA HIS A 229 6.91 1.08 32.76
C HIS A 229 7.08 0.13 31.57
N GLY A 230 6.18 0.19 30.57
CA GLY A 230 6.29 -0.62 29.36
C GLY A 230 7.06 0.08 28.24
N ARG A 231 7.67 -0.72 27.38
CA ARG A 231 8.32 -0.27 26.14
C ARG A 231 7.61 -0.86 24.94
N ILE A 232 7.43 -0.05 23.90
CA ILE A 232 6.76 -0.44 22.67
C ILE A 232 7.66 -0.15 21.47
N ALA A 233 7.87 -1.14 20.62
CA ALA A 233 8.48 -0.99 19.31
C ALA A 233 7.51 -1.49 18.24
N THR A 234 7.38 -0.77 17.12
CA THR A 234 6.49 -1.09 16.02
C THR A 234 7.22 -1.05 14.69
N ARG A 235 6.80 -1.94 13.76
CA ARG A 235 7.28 -1.97 12.35
C ARG A 235 6.11 -2.30 11.43
N PHE A 236 6.12 -1.72 10.22
CA PHE A 236 5.23 -2.06 9.10
C PHE A 236 5.85 -3.10 8.18
#